data_679b1eef955dd2f8ac5fb61b5d56e017
#
_entry.id   679b1eef955dd2f8ac5fb61b5d56e017
#
_cell.length_a   1.000
_cell.length_b   1.000
_cell.length_c   1.000
_cell.angle_alpha   90.00
_cell.angle_beta   90.00
_cell.angle_gamma   90.00
#
_symmetry.space_group_name_H-M   'P 1'
#
loop_
_entity.id
_entity.type
_entity.pdbx_description
1 polymer ?
#
loop_
_entity_poly.entity_id
_entity_poly.type
_entity_poly.pdbx_seq_one_letter_code
_entity_poly.pdbx_strand_id
1 'polypeptide(L)'
;MISAIISQLTQNLSIEEIKKSGFDKYFVDHTTAIYPNSAAGVPFTATYFQSKGDPITDLHENMAAEQKARTTYDNILRLADDPDVIDPIRFLRERELVHYQRFGEALRLTQEQLDSKNFYACNPSFDRNCKRCPHR
;
A
#
# COMPACT_ATOMS: atom_id res chain seq x y z
N MET A 1 -8.38 -4.35 -6.75
CA MET A 1 -8.23 -5.81 -6.67
C MET A 1 -8.91 -6.40 -5.45
N ILE A 2 -8.54 -6.07 -4.21
CA ILE A 2 -9.11 -6.68 -2.99
C ILE A 2 -10.63 -6.55 -2.94
N SER A 3 -11.19 -5.38 -3.19
CA SER A 3 -12.66 -5.19 -3.25
C SER A 3 -13.34 -6.09 -4.30
N ALA A 4 -12.68 -6.31 -5.45
CA ALA A 4 -13.19 -7.21 -6.48
C ALA A 4 -13.17 -8.68 -6.00
N ILE A 5 -12.12 -9.11 -5.34
CA ILE A 5 -12.01 -10.46 -4.76
C ILE A 5 -13.12 -10.68 -3.74
N ILE A 6 -13.29 -9.76 -2.80
CA ILE A 6 -14.34 -9.84 -1.78
C ILE A 6 -15.74 -9.90 -2.44
N SER A 7 -16.00 -9.03 -3.42
CA SER A 7 -17.27 -9.04 -4.15
C SER A 7 -17.52 -10.37 -4.84
N GLN A 8 -16.53 -10.95 -5.51
CA GLN A 8 -16.65 -12.25 -6.18
C GLN A 8 -16.89 -13.41 -5.20
N LEU A 9 -16.20 -13.42 -4.07
CA LEU A 9 -16.35 -14.46 -3.04
C LEU A 9 -17.69 -14.37 -2.30
N THR A 10 -18.31 -13.19 -2.23
CA THR A 10 -19.49 -12.95 -1.40
C THR A 10 -20.79 -12.73 -2.18
N GLN A 11 -20.72 -12.55 -3.51
CA GLN A 11 -21.89 -12.16 -4.33
C GLN A 11 -23.08 -13.13 -4.29
N ASN A 12 -22.85 -14.39 -3.98
CA ASN A 12 -23.88 -15.44 -3.95
C ASN A 12 -24.26 -15.86 -2.54
N LEU A 13 -23.70 -15.21 -1.50
CA LEU A 13 -24.04 -15.55 -0.12
C LEU A 13 -25.41 -14.99 0.26
N SER A 14 -26.21 -15.82 0.93
CA SER A 14 -27.44 -15.36 1.58
C SER A 14 -27.11 -14.53 2.83
N ILE A 15 -28.09 -13.73 3.27
CA ILE A 15 -27.97 -12.94 4.52
C ILE A 15 -27.71 -13.86 5.71
N GLU A 16 -28.29 -15.05 5.73
CA GLU A 16 -28.10 -16.03 6.81
C GLU A 16 -26.66 -16.55 6.83
N GLU A 17 -26.09 -16.86 5.67
CA GLU A 17 -24.68 -17.30 5.56
C GLU A 17 -23.73 -16.19 6.01
N ILE A 18 -23.97 -14.95 5.60
CA ILE A 18 -23.19 -13.78 6.02
C ILE A 18 -23.22 -13.64 7.55
N LYS A 19 -24.40 -13.71 8.17
CA LYS A 19 -24.55 -13.63 9.62
C LYS A 19 -23.90 -14.81 10.34
N LYS A 20 -24.07 -16.02 9.82
CA LYS A 20 -23.49 -17.24 10.40
C LYS A 20 -21.97 -17.23 10.37
N SER A 21 -21.36 -16.68 9.33
CA SER A 21 -19.90 -16.52 9.21
C SER A 21 -19.34 -15.41 10.11
N GLY A 22 -20.19 -14.52 10.64
CA GLY A 22 -19.77 -13.32 11.38
C GLY A 22 -19.26 -12.19 10.47
N PHE A 23 -19.44 -12.31 9.17
CA PHE A 23 -18.98 -11.36 8.17
C PHE A 23 -19.73 -10.02 8.25
N ASP A 24 -20.97 -10.06 8.72
CA ASP A 24 -21.83 -8.91 8.95
C ASP A 24 -21.22 -7.87 9.91
N LYS A 25 -20.29 -8.29 10.77
CA LYS A 25 -19.60 -7.39 11.72
C LYS A 25 -18.51 -6.54 11.07
N TYR A 26 -17.98 -6.98 9.94
CA TYR A 26 -16.83 -6.37 9.25
C TYR A 26 -17.20 -5.77 7.91
N PHE A 27 -18.43 -5.94 7.44
CA PHE A 27 -18.86 -5.54 6.12
C PHE A 27 -20.21 -4.82 6.24
N VAL A 28 -20.19 -3.49 6.19
CA VAL A 28 -21.40 -2.68 6.39
C VAL A 28 -22.23 -2.46 5.12
N ASP A 29 -21.65 -2.73 3.94
CA ASP A 29 -22.34 -2.59 2.65
C ASP A 29 -22.17 -3.86 1.81
N HIS A 30 -23.25 -4.63 1.70
CA HIS A 30 -23.33 -5.88 0.94
C HIS A 30 -24.07 -5.68 -0.40
N THR A 31 -23.76 -4.60 -1.12
CA THR A 31 -24.34 -4.35 -2.43
C THR A 31 -23.75 -5.27 -3.50
N THR A 32 -24.42 -5.29 -4.66
CA THR A 32 -23.94 -6.03 -5.84
C THR A 32 -22.78 -5.32 -6.56
N ALA A 33 -22.47 -4.07 -6.18
CA ALA A 33 -21.41 -3.27 -6.75
C ALA A 33 -20.10 -3.43 -6.00
N ILE A 34 -18.97 -3.21 -6.71
CA ILE A 34 -17.65 -3.14 -6.10
C ILE A 34 -17.47 -1.77 -5.46
N TYR A 35 -17.20 -1.75 -4.16
CA TYR A 35 -17.06 -0.52 -3.40
C TYR A 35 -15.70 -0.49 -2.68
N PRO A 36 -14.81 0.48 -2.96
CA PRO A 36 -13.49 0.56 -2.33
C PRO A 36 -13.60 1.20 -0.94
N ASN A 37 -13.98 0.44 0.06
CA ASN A 37 -14.06 0.86 1.46
C ASN A 37 -13.28 -0.10 2.37
N SER A 38 -12.99 0.35 3.58
CA SER A 38 -12.43 -0.52 4.62
C SER A 38 -13.50 -1.49 5.18
N ALA A 39 -13.06 -2.50 5.93
CA ALA A 39 -13.97 -3.41 6.62
C ALA A 39 -14.93 -2.69 7.61
N ALA A 40 -14.53 -1.53 8.13
CA ALA A 40 -15.35 -0.66 8.98
C ALA A 40 -16.30 0.26 8.19
N GLY A 41 -16.34 0.14 6.86
CA GLY A 41 -17.21 0.94 6.00
C GLY A 41 -16.69 2.34 5.68
N VAL A 42 -15.43 2.66 5.99
CA VAL A 42 -14.84 3.95 5.66
C VAL A 42 -14.51 3.98 4.16
N PRO A 43 -15.11 4.88 3.36
CA PRO A 43 -14.85 4.96 1.93
C PRO A 43 -13.40 5.34 1.64
N PHE A 44 -12.89 4.85 0.52
CA PHE A 44 -11.61 5.33 0.01
C PHE A 44 -11.69 6.84 -0.30
N THR A 45 -10.66 7.58 0.13
CA THR A 45 -10.55 9.02 -0.12
C THR A 45 -9.10 9.42 -0.41
N ALA A 46 -8.93 10.36 -1.33
CA ALA A 46 -7.62 10.94 -1.64
C ALA A 46 -7.00 11.74 -0.48
N THR A 47 -7.76 12.06 0.57
CA THR A 47 -7.24 12.72 1.77
C THR A 47 -6.22 11.88 2.54
N TYR A 48 -6.17 10.56 2.29
CA TYR A 48 -5.14 9.68 2.85
C TYR A 48 -3.79 9.78 2.13
N PHE A 49 -3.77 10.36 0.95
CA PHE A 49 -2.52 10.60 0.25
C PHE A 49 -1.77 11.75 0.91
N GLN A 50 -0.51 11.52 1.19
CA GLN A 50 0.35 12.55 1.73
C GLN A 50 1.74 12.45 1.13
N SER A 51 2.38 13.61 0.99
CA SER A 51 3.76 13.74 0.60
C SER A 51 4.38 14.87 1.43
N LYS A 52 5.62 14.72 1.79
CA LYS A 52 6.37 15.79 2.45
C LYS A 52 7.04 16.73 1.44
N GLY A 53 7.04 16.37 0.15
CA GLY A 53 7.72 17.11 -0.90
C GLY A 53 9.25 16.93 -0.88
N ASP A 54 9.75 16.05 -0.03
CA ASP A 54 11.13 15.61 0.02
C ASP A 54 11.21 14.20 -0.58
N PRO A 55 11.84 14.03 -1.75
CA PRO A 55 11.86 12.74 -2.42
C PRO A 55 12.54 11.65 -1.61
N ILE A 56 13.53 11.96 -0.78
CA ILE A 56 14.20 10.98 0.07
C ILE A 56 13.23 10.46 1.15
N THR A 57 12.58 11.38 1.85
CA THR A 57 11.58 11.04 2.89
C THR A 57 10.42 10.25 2.29
N ASP A 58 9.85 10.71 1.19
CA ASP A 58 8.68 10.09 0.56
C ASP A 58 9.02 8.69 0.01
N LEU A 59 10.23 8.47 -0.51
CA LEU A 59 10.68 7.15 -0.96
C LEU A 59 10.90 6.17 0.21
N HIS A 60 11.43 6.61 1.33
CA HIS A 60 11.54 5.76 2.53
C HIS A 60 10.17 5.35 3.07
N GLU A 61 9.21 6.26 3.11
CA GLU A 61 7.83 5.96 3.51
C GLU A 61 7.17 4.94 2.56
N ASN A 62 7.33 5.12 1.25
CA ASN A 62 6.82 4.17 0.26
C ASN A 62 7.46 2.78 0.43
N MET A 63 8.77 2.68 0.60
CA MET A 63 9.44 1.40 0.85
C MET A 63 8.92 0.73 2.12
N ALA A 64 8.72 1.49 3.20
CA ALA A 64 8.16 0.96 4.44
C ALA A 64 6.71 0.47 4.24
N ALA A 65 5.89 1.17 3.46
CA ALA A 65 4.53 0.77 3.13
C ALA A 65 4.49 -0.57 2.37
N GLU A 66 5.34 -0.74 1.36
CA GLU A 66 5.43 -1.99 0.59
C GLU A 66 5.85 -3.19 1.47
N GLN A 67 6.78 -2.99 2.41
CA GLN A 67 7.17 -4.05 3.34
C GLN A 67 6.04 -4.41 4.32
N LYS A 68 5.28 -3.43 4.80
CA LYS A 68 4.10 -3.68 5.65
C LYS A 68 3.03 -4.46 4.88
N ALA A 69 2.74 -4.08 3.63
CA ALA A 69 1.79 -4.78 2.78
C ALA A 69 2.23 -6.23 2.53
N ARG A 70 3.49 -6.46 2.17
CA ARG A 70 4.06 -7.80 1.99
C ARG A 70 3.88 -8.66 3.25
N THR A 71 4.21 -8.13 4.41
CA THR A 71 4.05 -8.85 5.69
C THR A 71 2.58 -9.16 5.99
N THR A 72 1.68 -8.24 5.66
CA THR A 72 0.23 -8.48 5.80
C THR A 72 -0.22 -9.63 4.91
N TYR A 73 0.22 -9.67 3.66
CA TYR A 73 -0.10 -10.79 2.75
C TYR A 73 0.50 -12.11 3.22
N ASP A 74 1.73 -12.13 3.74
CA ASP A 74 2.32 -13.33 4.36
C ASP A 74 1.47 -13.84 5.54
N ASN A 75 0.93 -12.93 6.36
CA ASN A 75 0.04 -13.30 7.46
C ASN A 75 -1.29 -13.89 6.97
N ILE A 76 -1.88 -13.31 5.93
CA ILE A 76 -3.10 -13.85 5.31
C ILE A 76 -2.84 -15.24 4.75
N LEU A 77 -1.75 -15.44 4.00
CA LEU A 77 -1.38 -16.72 3.39
C LEU A 77 -1.14 -17.84 4.40
N ARG A 78 -0.74 -17.50 5.64
CA ARG A 78 -0.58 -18.50 6.71
C ARG A 78 -1.90 -18.96 7.30
N LEU A 79 -2.96 -18.17 7.16
CA LEU A 79 -4.28 -18.45 7.75
C LEU A 79 -5.28 -18.96 6.71
N ALA A 80 -5.08 -18.61 5.45
CA ALA A 80 -6.00 -18.98 4.37
C ALA A 80 -5.75 -20.41 3.89
N ASP A 81 -6.81 -21.16 3.68
CA ASP A 81 -6.82 -22.51 3.10
C ASP A 81 -7.59 -22.58 1.77
N ASP A 82 -8.33 -21.52 1.43
CA ASP A 82 -9.10 -21.41 0.19
C ASP A 82 -8.19 -20.96 -0.98
N PRO A 83 -8.09 -21.75 -2.08
CA PRO A 83 -7.31 -21.37 -3.26
C PRO A 83 -7.73 -20.05 -3.89
N ASP A 84 -9.03 -19.72 -3.87
CA ASP A 84 -9.57 -18.49 -4.45
C ASP A 84 -9.15 -17.24 -3.65
N VAL A 85 -8.70 -17.42 -2.41
CA VAL A 85 -8.05 -16.40 -1.59
C VAL A 85 -6.53 -16.43 -1.76
N ILE A 86 -5.94 -17.62 -1.70
CA ILE A 86 -4.49 -17.82 -1.68
C ILE A 86 -3.83 -17.28 -2.97
N ASP A 87 -4.37 -17.63 -4.14
CA ASP A 87 -3.72 -17.31 -5.42
C ASP A 87 -3.69 -15.80 -5.71
N PRO A 88 -4.80 -15.05 -5.55
CA PRO A 88 -4.75 -13.60 -5.69
C PRO A 88 -3.84 -12.90 -4.67
N ILE A 89 -3.80 -13.40 -3.42
CA ILE A 89 -2.95 -12.82 -2.38
C ILE A 89 -1.47 -13.10 -2.65
N ARG A 90 -1.11 -14.28 -3.16
CA ARG A 90 0.25 -14.58 -3.65
C ARG A 90 0.68 -13.61 -4.74
N PHE A 91 -0.19 -13.36 -5.70
CA PHE A 91 0.08 -12.39 -6.77
C PHE A 91 0.32 -10.99 -6.21
N LEU A 92 -0.53 -10.52 -5.29
CA LEU A 92 -0.34 -9.20 -4.66
C LEU A 92 0.99 -9.14 -3.90
N ARG A 93 1.30 -10.18 -3.12
CA ARG A 93 2.56 -10.28 -2.39
C ARG A 93 3.80 -10.14 -3.28
N GLU A 94 3.81 -10.81 -4.44
CA GLU A 94 4.93 -10.71 -5.39
C GLU A 94 5.03 -9.30 -5.98
N ARG A 95 3.93 -8.60 -6.15
CA ARG A 95 3.96 -7.22 -6.62
C ARG A 95 4.61 -6.27 -5.61
N GLU A 96 4.44 -6.50 -4.32
CA GLU A 96 5.08 -5.66 -3.30
C GLU A 96 6.61 -5.78 -3.32
N LEU A 97 7.15 -6.94 -3.69
CA LEU A 97 8.60 -7.09 -3.90
C LEU A 97 9.10 -6.22 -5.07
N VAL A 98 8.36 -6.19 -6.17
CA VAL A 98 8.69 -5.36 -7.33
C VAL A 98 8.58 -3.87 -7.00
N HIS A 99 7.54 -3.46 -6.29
CA HIS A 99 7.36 -2.07 -5.88
C HIS A 99 8.49 -1.63 -4.96
N TYR A 100 8.82 -2.43 -3.95
CA TYR A 100 9.93 -2.17 -3.05
C TYR A 100 11.26 -1.96 -3.79
N GLN A 101 11.57 -2.84 -4.74
CA GLN A 101 12.78 -2.73 -5.55
C GLN A 101 12.80 -1.44 -6.38
N ARG A 102 11.67 -1.07 -7.00
CA ARG A 102 11.55 0.16 -7.79
C ARG A 102 11.75 1.42 -6.94
N PHE A 103 11.12 1.47 -5.77
CA PHE A 103 11.32 2.59 -4.85
C PHE A 103 12.76 2.63 -4.31
N GLY A 104 13.38 1.48 -4.04
CA GLY A 104 14.78 1.39 -3.63
C GLY A 104 15.74 1.89 -4.71
N GLU A 105 15.50 1.55 -5.97
CA GLU A 105 16.27 2.07 -7.09
C GLU A 105 16.07 3.57 -7.27
N ALA A 106 14.84 4.06 -7.17
CA ALA A 106 14.55 5.49 -7.24
C ALA A 106 15.24 6.25 -6.09
N LEU A 107 15.27 5.69 -4.89
CA LEU A 107 15.98 6.25 -3.75
C LEU A 107 17.49 6.36 -4.04
N ARG A 108 18.11 5.30 -4.52
CA ARG A 108 19.52 5.28 -4.88
C ARG A 108 19.85 6.34 -5.94
N LEU A 109 19.08 6.38 -7.02
CA LEU A 109 19.27 7.36 -8.10
C LEU A 109 19.08 8.79 -7.62
N THR A 110 18.11 9.03 -6.74
CA THR A 110 17.88 10.36 -6.14
C THR A 110 19.05 10.78 -5.28
N GLN A 111 19.58 9.87 -4.45
CA GLN A 111 20.76 10.12 -3.63
C GLN A 111 22.01 10.42 -4.46
N GLU A 112 22.23 9.65 -5.52
CA GLU A 112 23.35 9.89 -6.45
C GLU A 112 23.22 11.23 -7.17
N GLN A 113 21.99 11.58 -7.59
CA GLN A 113 21.72 12.86 -8.27
C GLN A 113 21.93 14.06 -7.34
N LEU A 114 21.59 13.92 -6.07
CA LEU A 114 21.84 14.97 -5.08
C LEU A 114 23.32 15.10 -4.73
N ASP A 115 24.15 14.10 -5.09
CA ASP A 115 25.60 14.03 -4.76
C ASP A 115 25.86 14.45 -3.31
N SER A 116 25.04 13.95 -2.39
CA SER A 116 24.98 14.44 -1.03
C SER A 116 25.39 13.38 -0.03
N LYS A 117 26.54 13.60 0.59
CA LYS A 117 26.95 12.87 1.80
C LYS A 117 26.13 13.26 3.03
N ASN A 118 25.43 14.41 2.99
CA ASN A 118 24.69 15.00 4.10
C ASN A 118 23.34 15.58 3.65
N PHE A 119 22.53 14.82 2.92
CA PHE A 119 21.22 15.27 2.43
C PHE A 119 20.25 15.67 3.55
N TYR A 120 20.46 15.24 4.81
CA TYR A 120 19.71 15.73 5.96
C TYR A 120 20.00 17.19 6.32
N ALA A 121 21.14 17.72 5.89
CA ALA A 121 21.53 19.11 6.15
C ALA A 121 21.04 20.09 5.07
N CYS A 122 20.54 19.57 3.93
CA CYS A 122 20.05 20.38 2.83
C CYS A 122 18.94 19.63 2.10
N ASN A 123 17.76 20.22 2.03
CA ASN A 123 16.67 19.71 1.21
C ASN A 123 16.52 20.61 -0.04
N PRO A 124 16.90 20.14 -1.25
CA PRO A 124 16.84 20.94 -2.47
C PRO A 124 15.42 21.42 -2.84
N SER A 125 14.38 20.74 -2.34
CA SER A 125 12.99 21.15 -2.57
C SER A 125 12.63 22.44 -1.86
N PHE A 126 13.26 22.73 -0.71
CA PHE A 126 13.00 23.91 0.11
C PHE A 126 14.19 24.88 0.17
N ASP A 127 15.41 24.36 0.17
CA ASP A 127 16.64 25.12 0.37
C ASP A 127 17.25 25.64 -0.94
N ARG A 128 16.44 26.36 -1.73
CA ARG A 128 16.82 26.84 -3.07
C ARG A 128 18.14 27.63 -3.10
N ASN A 129 18.52 28.23 -1.98
CA ASN A 129 19.73 29.03 -1.83
C ASN A 129 20.77 28.40 -0.90
N CYS A 130 20.69 27.13 -0.63
CA CYS A 130 21.62 26.43 0.24
C CYS A 130 23.03 26.42 -0.38
N LYS A 131 23.92 27.24 0.15
CA LYS A 131 25.32 27.29 -0.29
C LYS A 131 26.14 26.04 0.05
N ARG A 132 25.56 25.12 0.84
CA ARG A 132 26.16 23.83 1.23
C ARG A 132 25.67 22.66 0.38
N CYS A 133 24.66 22.88 -0.48
CA CYS A 133 24.27 21.87 -1.43
C CYS A 133 25.38 21.72 -2.47
N PRO A 134 25.90 20.52 -2.71
CA PRO A 134 26.86 20.31 -3.79
C PRO A 134 26.24 20.74 -5.12
N HIS A 135 27.05 21.34 -5.95
CA HIS A 135 26.68 21.98 -7.22
C HIS A 135 25.79 21.07 -8.08
N ARG A 136 24.79 21.71 -8.71
CA ARG A 136 24.03 21.10 -9.80
C ARG A 136 24.93 20.73 -10.95
#